data_4ffa47e29acb613651dc6b5185929237
#
_entry.id   4ffa47e29acb613651dc6b5185929237
#
_cell.length_a   1.000
_cell.length_b   1.000
_cell.length_c   1.000
_cell.angle_alpha   90.00
_cell.angle_beta   90.00
_cell.angle_gamma   90.00
#
_symmetry.space_group_name_H-M   'P 1'
#
loop_
_entity.id
_entity.type
_entity.pdbx_description
1 polymer ?
#
loop_
_entity_poly.entity_id
_entity_poly.type
_entity_poly.pdbx_seq_one_letter_code
_entity_poly.pdbx_strand_id
1 'polypeptide(L)'
;MKKIISLAVCFVMPFVLMGAKTAEDTPPTTSAQAFVLYCPDNNTVICSKNADERMKPASTTKIMTSLITLEEAVSCNSEVTFKQEMVAEGSSMYLKVGEKVRLSDLASGMMMASGNDAANAAAYTISGSPEKFSQRMNEKAKQIGMTNTNFVTPSGLDDDNHYSSAKDMALLMSYALENDDFANLTAKKSVTVEFLEPKSKKTAYANHNRLLSLYPYCTGGKTGYTTVAGRCLVSSAKKDGVTLVCVTLNDRNDWNDHISLYDYAFEKYRGVDCKDADFCADIPCVGGDKDSVTVTGEKNNTIVLKREDCDKIKKKIFIDSFLYAPIEKNESVGRIEYTLGGKLLYKCNIVAGEKIKSDKKSVSIFSAIGNLFS
;
A
#
# COMPACT_ATOMS: atom_id res chain seq x y z
N MET A 1 -39.78 36.45 74.15
CA MET A 1 -38.61 36.24 73.21
C MET A 1 -38.81 34.93 72.47
N LYS A 2 -39.29 35.00 71.22
CA LYS A 2 -39.50 33.81 70.38
C LYS A 2 -38.24 33.57 69.57
N LYS A 3 -37.63 32.41 69.75
CA LYS A 3 -36.46 31.93 68.91
C LYS A 3 -37.02 31.37 67.61
N ILE A 4 -36.60 31.95 66.49
CA ILE A 4 -36.83 31.44 65.13
C ILE A 4 -35.66 30.50 64.81
N ILE A 5 -35.97 29.22 64.62
CA ILE A 5 -35.04 28.24 64.12
C ILE A 5 -35.18 28.22 62.60
N SER A 6 -34.13 28.68 61.88
CA SER A 6 -34.06 28.61 60.45
C SER A 6 -33.55 27.25 60.03
N LEU A 7 -34.35 26.45 59.34
CA LEU A 7 -34.03 25.16 58.82
C LEU A 7 -33.48 25.36 57.38
N ALA A 8 -32.17 25.24 57.23
CA ALA A 8 -31.53 25.22 55.90
C ALA A 8 -31.70 23.85 55.26
N VAL A 9 -32.54 23.77 54.23
CA VAL A 9 -32.69 22.58 53.40
C VAL A 9 -31.61 22.61 52.31
N CYS A 10 -30.55 21.78 52.46
CA CYS A 10 -29.59 21.54 51.38
C CYS A 10 -30.22 20.65 50.31
N PHE A 11 -30.50 21.22 49.17
CA PHE A 11 -30.93 20.48 47.98
C PHE A 11 -29.68 19.86 47.32
N VAL A 12 -29.44 18.58 47.54
CA VAL A 12 -28.41 17.80 46.83
C VAL A 12 -29.03 17.39 45.50
N MET A 13 -28.67 18.11 44.42
CA MET A 13 -28.98 17.68 43.06
C MET A 13 -28.14 16.43 42.73
N PRO A 14 -28.71 15.30 42.33
CA PRO A 14 -27.94 14.19 41.83
C PRO A 14 -27.39 14.60 40.44
N PHE A 15 -26.08 14.76 40.35
CA PHE A 15 -25.35 14.83 39.07
C PHE A 15 -25.49 13.46 38.41
N VAL A 16 -26.43 13.29 37.52
CA VAL A 16 -26.50 12.15 36.62
C VAL A 16 -25.33 12.33 35.65
N LEU A 17 -24.22 11.63 35.91
CA LEU A 17 -23.18 11.38 34.91
C LEU A 17 -23.89 10.64 33.75
N MET A 18 -24.32 11.37 32.74
CA MET A 18 -24.57 10.77 31.43
C MET A 18 -23.26 10.16 30.97
N GLY A 19 -23.12 8.84 31.16
CA GLY A 19 -22.04 8.07 30.56
C GLY A 19 -21.99 8.39 29.06
N ALA A 20 -20.88 8.94 28.60
CA ALA A 20 -20.64 9.05 27.21
C ALA A 20 -20.84 7.64 26.62
N LYS A 21 -21.85 7.45 25.78
CA LYS A 21 -21.97 6.24 24.96
C LYS A 21 -20.66 6.12 24.22
N THR A 22 -19.89 5.10 24.55
CA THR A 22 -18.80 4.64 23.69
C THR A 22 -19.42 4.43 22.31
N ALA A 23 -18.94 5.17 21.30
CA ALA A 23 -19.36 4.97 19.93
C ALA A 23 -19.29 3.47 19.65
N GLU A 24 -20.41 2.87 19.23
CA GLU A 24 -20.50 1.43 18.95
C GLU A 24 -19.35 1.05 18.00
N ASP A 25 -18.63 -0.01 18.34
CA ASP A 25 -17.47 -0.53 17.58
C ASP A 25 -17.90 -1.20 16.25
N THR A 26 -19.05 -0.82 15.73
CA THR A 26 -19.67 -1.35 14.51
C THR A 26 -19.23 -0.53 13.29
N PRO A 27 -18.67 -1.20 12.26
CA PRO A 27 -18.37 -0.53 10.99
C PRO A 27 -19.60 0.09 10.35
N PRO A 28 -19.46 1.17 9.58
CA PRO A 28 -20.56 1.75 8.82
C PRO A 28 -21.21 0.73 7.90
N THR A 29 -22.53 0.82 7.76
CA THR A 29 -23.27 0.04 6.75
C THR A 29 -22.99 0.62 5.36
N THR A 30 -22.81 -0.25 4.37
CA THR A 30 -22.60 0.14 2.97
C THR A 30 -23.70 -0.39 2.07
N SER A 31 -23.93 0.28 0.93
CA SER A 31 -24.81 -0.21 -0.12
C SER A 31 -24.15 -1.25 -1.04
N ALA A 32 -22.85 -1.50 -0.86
CA ALA A 32 -22.10 -2.46 -1.63
C ALA A 32 -22.61 -3.90 -1.45
N GLN A 33 -22.61 -4.69 -2.52
CA GLN A 33 -22.82 -6.13 -2.44
C GLN A 33 -21.63 -6.81 -1.75
N ALA A 34 -20.40 -6.42 -2.12
CA ALA A 34 -19.19 -6.83 -1.44
C ALA A 34 -18.27 -5.61 -1.20
N PHE A 35 -17.61 -5.59 -0.04
CA PHE A 35 -16.59 -4.59 0.25
C PHE A 35 -15.49 -5.12 1.15
N VAL A 36 -14.35 -4.44 1.10
CA VAL A 36 -13.22 -4.62 2.04
C VAL A 36 -12.62 -3.25 2.36
N LEU A 37 -12.39 -3.00 3.65
CA LEU A 37 -11.48 -1.98 4.13
C LEU A 37 -10.23 -2.67 4.66
N TYR A 38 -9.10 -2.43 4.02
CA TYR A 38 -7.85 -3.13 4.24
C TYR A 38 -6.72 -2.15 4.59
N CYS A 39 -5.88 -2.53 5.54
CA CYS A 39 -4.68 -1.80 5.93
C CYS A 39 -3.45 -2.58 5.43
N PRO A 40 -2.77 -2.10 4.36
CA PRO A 40 -1.55 -2.73 3.84
C PRO A 40 -0.40 -2.75 4.84
N ASP A 41 -0.27 -1.69 5.65
CA ASP A 41 0.87 -1.49 6.55
C ASP A 41 1.04 -2.65 7.56
N ASN A 42 -0.05 -3.33 7.92
CA ASN A 42 -0.04 -4.49 8.82
C ASN A 42 -0.77 -5.72 8.26
N ASN A 43 -1.09 -5.72 6.98
CA ASN A 43 -1.79 -6.81 6.27
C ASN A 43 -3.11 -7.23 6.97
N THR A 44 -3.94 -6.25 7.35
CA THR A 44 -5.15 -6.51 8.15
C THR A 44 -6.41 -6.05 7.43
N VAL A 45 -7.41 -6.93 7.36
CA VAL A 45 -8.79 -6.54 7.01
C VAL A 45 -9.43 -5.92 8.25
N ILE A 46 -9.76 -4.62 8.18
CA ILE A 46 -10.39 -3.88 9.28
C ILE A 46 -11.87 -4.25 9.38
N CYS A 47 -12.56 -4.22 8.25
CA CYS A 47 -13.94 -4.69 8.13
C CYS A 47 -14.24 -5.08 6.69
N SER A 48 -15.24 -5.94 6.50
CA SER A 48 -15.62 -6.44 5.19
C SER A 48 -17.01 -7.03 5.16
N LYS A 49 -17.53 -7.20 3.95
CA LYS A 49 -18.76 -7.94 3.64
C LYS A 49 -18.51 -8.68 2.34
N ASN A 50 -18.77 -9.99 2.31
CA ASN A 50 -18.61 -10.84 1.13
C ASN A 50 -17.23 -10.69 0.45
N ALA A 51 -16.17 -10.55 1.25
CA ALA A 51 -14.82 -10.13 0.81
C ALA A 51 -14.23 -11.02 -0.28
N ASP A 52 -14.51 -12.32 -0.22
CA ASP A 52 -13.99 -13.36 -1.12
C ASP A 52 -15.00 -13.76 -2.22
N GLU A 53 -16.19 -13.11 -2.29
CA GLU A 53 -17.18 -13.36 -3.34
C GLU A 53 -16.64 -12.95 -4.71
N ARG A 54 -16.74 -13.84 -5.69
CA ARG A 54 -16.33 -13.57 -7.08
C ARG A 54 -17.36 -12.69 -7.77
N MET A 55 -16.94 -11.51 -8.16
CA MET A 55 -17.76 -10.51 -8.82
C MET A 55 -17.06 -9.92 -10.04
N LYS A 56 -17.82 -9.28 -10.93
CA LYS A 56 -17.25 -8.55 -12.06
C LYS A 56 -16.59 -7.26 -11.57
N PRO A 57 -15.28 -7.06 -11.79
CA PRO A 57 -14.56 -5.86 -11.33
C PRO A 57 -14.74 -4.65 -12.25
N ALA A 58 -15.31 -4.83 -13.44
CA ALA A 58 -15.38 -3.81 -14.48
C ALA A 58 -14.01 -3.13 -14.73
N SER A 59 -13.98 -1.84 -15.03
CA SER A 59 -12.73 -1.10 -15.31
C SER A 59 -11.77 -0.94 -14.12
N THR A 60 -12.10 -1.44 -12.90
CA THR A 60 -11.08 -1.51 -11.84
C THR A 60 -9.97 -2.52 -12.19
N THR A 61 -10.24 -3.46 -13.12
CA THR A 61 -9.25 -4.33 -13.78
C THR A 61 -8.03 -3.56 -14.30
N LYS A 62 -8.23 -2.31 -14.76
CA LYS A 62 -7.15 -1.49 -15.31
C LYS A 62 -6.07 -1.09 -14.30
N ILE A 63 -6.29 -1.33 -13.01
CA ILE A 63 -5.21 -1.25 -12.00
C ILE A 63 -4.11 -2.25 -12.36
N MET A 64 -4.48 -3.52 -12.64
CA MET A 64 -3.53 -4.56 -13.04
C MET A 64 -2.87 -4.22 -14.38
N THR A 65 -3.66 -3.82 -15.37
CA THR A 65 -3.16 -3.51 -16.71
C THR A 65 -2.21 -2.32 -16.68
N SER A 66 -2.54 -1.25 -15.94
CA SER A 66 -1.69 -0.07 -15.81
C SER A 66 -0.41 -0.39 -15.04
N LEU A 67 -0.48 -1.20 -13.98
CA LEU A 67 0.70 -1.65 -13.23
C LEU A 67 1.69 -2.38 -14.15
N ILE A 68 1.23 -3.41 -14.87
CA ILE A 68 2.08 -4.16 -15.81
C ILE A 68 2.64 -3.23 -16.91
N THR A 69 1.83 -2.28 -17.39
CA THR A 69 2.25 -1.32 -18.42
C THR A 69 3.36 -0.40 -17.92
N LEU A 70 3.27 0.07 -16.67
CA LEU A 70 4.29 0.94 -16.06
C LEU A 70 5.56 0.14 -15.73
N GLU A 71 5.44 -1.08 -15.18
CA GLU A 71 6.61 -1.96 -14.95
C GLU A 71 7.40 -2.21 -16.26
N GLU A 72 6.69 -2.45 -17.36
CA GLU A 72 7.32 -2.61 -18.66
C GLU A 72 7.99 -1.33 -19.16
N ALA A 73 7.32 -0.18 -18.96
CA ALA A 73 7.81 1.12 -19.39
C ALA A 73 9.10 1.55 -18.67
N VAL A 74 9.37 1.06 -17.46
CA VAL A 74 10.67 1.26 -16.77
C VAL A 74 11.81 0.68 -17.58
N SER A 75 11.62 -0.52 -18.17
CA SER A 75 12.64 -1.19 -18.97
C SER A 75 12.69 -0.64 -20.40
N CYS A 76 11.55 -0.39 -21.00
CA CYS A 76 11.41 0.12 -22.36
C CYS A 76 10.11 0.91 -22.52
N ASN A 77 10.20 2.24 -22.39
CA ASN A 77 9.07 3.11 -22.67
C ASN A 77 8.91 3.33 -24.19
N SER A 78 8.56 2.24 -24.88
CA SER A 78 8.51 2.18 -26.34
C SER A 78 7.44 3.08 -26.93
N GLU A 79 7.63 3.45 -28.20
CA GLU A 79 6.63 4.08 -29.02
C GLU A 79 5.56 3.05 -29.42
N VAL A 80 4.32 3.38 -29.25
CA VAL A 80 3.16 2.55 -29.60
C VAL A 80 2.38 3.22 -30.73
N THR A 81 2.33 2.57 -31.90
CA THR A 81 1.47 2.97 -33.01
C THR A 81 0.10 2.31 -32.83
N PHE A 82 -0.95 3.11 -32.66
CA PHE A 82 -2.31 2.59 -32.52
C PHE A 82 -2.81 1.99 -33.81
N LYS A 83 -3.30 0.76 -33.75
CA LYS A 83 -3.74 0.00 -34.91
C LYS A 83 -5.21 -0.40 -34.82
N GLN A 84 -5.80 -0.84 -35.92
CA GLN A 84 -7.21 -1.21 -36.02
C GLN A 84 -7.60 -2.32 -35.03
N GLU A 85 -6.74 -3.31 -34.83
CA GLU A 85 -6.97 -4.41 -33.87
C GLU A 85 -7.00 -4.00 -32.41
N MET A 86 -6.52 -2.79 -32.08
CA MET A 86 -6.49 -2.23 -30.72
C MET A 86 -7.77 -1.47 -30.38
N VAL A 87 -8.63 -1.21 -31.35
CA VAL A 87 -9.91 -0.51 -31.18
C VAL A 87 -10.79 -1.31 -30.21
N ALA A 88 -11.40 -0.62 -29.25
CA ALA A 88 -12.29 -1.22 -28.27
C ALA A 88 -13.55 -0.36 -28.11
N GLU A 89 -14.63 -0.99 -27.69
CA GLU A 89 -15.88 -0.32 -27.33
C GLU A 89 -15.82 0.29 -25.92
N GLY A 90 -16.76 1.17 -25.61
CA GLY A 90 -16.95 1.77 -24.28
C GLY A 90 -16.03 2.95 -24.02
N SER A 91 -15.55 3.09 -22.78
CA SER A 91 -14.68 4.22 -22.39
C SER A 91 -13.38 4.21 -23.19
N SER A 92 -12.94 5.39 -23.64
CA SER A 92 -11.84 5.50 -24.59
C SER A 92 -10.90 6.67 -24.25
N MET A 93 -9.63 6.51 -24.54
CA MET A 93 -8.64 7.56 -24.66
C MET A 93 -8.79 8.30 -26.01
N TYR A 94 -9.65 7.80 -26.89
CA TYR A 94 -9.93 8.32 -28.25
C TYR A 94 -8.70 8.32 -29.17
N LEU A 95 -7.94 7.22 -29.11
CA LEU A 95 -6.83 6.98 -30.03
C LEU A 95 -7.37 6.70 -31.44
N LYS A 96 -6.70 7.29 -32.46
CA LYS A 96 -7.01 7.04 -33.88
C LYS A 96 -5.93 6.18 -34.50
N VAL A 97 -6.32 5.31 -35.42
CA VAL A 97 -5.38 4.46 -36.18
C VAL A 97 -4.27 5.32 -36.82
N GLY A 98 -3.02 4.92 -36.57
CA GLY A 98 -1.82 5.64 -37.00
C GLY A 98 -1.27 6.64 -35.99
N GLU A 99 -2.03 7.02 -34.95
CA GLU A 99 -1.51 7.87 -33.89
C GLU A 99 -0.45 7.12 -33.05
N LYS A 100 0.51 7.87 -32.53
CA LYS A 100 1.61 7.31 -31.73
C LYS A 100 1.70 8.00 -30.39
N VAL A 101 1.86 7.17 -29.36
CA VAL A 101 2.05 7.59 -27.97
C VAL A 101 3.15 6.73 -27.33
N ARG A 102 3.65 7.11 -26.15
CA ARG A 102 4.53 6.24 -25.36
C ARG A 102 3.72 5.18 -24.64
N LEU A 103 4.38 4.09 -24.30
CA LEU A 103 3.76 3.01 -23.53
C LEU A 103 3.21 3.53 -22.17
N SER A 104 3.94 4.39 -21.47
CA SER A 104 3.48 5.03 -20.22
C SER A 104 2.25 5.94 -20.40
N ASP A 105 2.04 6.50 -21.60
CA ASP A 105 0.87 7.34 -21.87
C ASP A 105 -0.42 6.51 -21.93
N LEU A 106 -0.31 5.22 -22.32
CA LEU A 106 -1.45 4.29 -22.28
C LEU A 106 -1.90 4.05 -20.84
N ALA A 107 -0.96 3.91 -19.88
CA ALA A 107 -1.31 3.82 -18.45
C ALA A 107 -2.05 5.08 -17.99
N SER A 108 -1.62 6.26 -18.44
CA SER A 108 -2.31 7.53 -18.19
C SER A 108 -3.73 7.54 -18.76
N GLY A 109 -3.92 7.08 -20.00
CA GLY A 109 -5.23 6.94 -20.63
C GLY A 109 -6.15 5.97 -19.89
N MET A 110 -5.61 4.83 -19.44
CA MET A 110 -6.35 3.85 -18.66
C MET A 110 -6.81 4.40 -17.30
N MET A 111 -5.93 5.05 -16.56
CA MET A 111 -6.24 5.52 -15.21
C MET A 111 -7.12 6.77 -15.21
N MET A 112 -6.92 7.70 -16.14
CA MET A 112 -7.69 8.95 -16.23
C MET A 112 -9.01 8.75 -16.97
N ALA A 113 -8.95 8.40 -18.25
CA ALA A 113 -10.12 8.28 -19.13
C ALA A 113 -10.79 6.90 -19.08
N SER A 114 -10.24 5.96 -18.32
CA SER A 114 -10.70 4.55 -18.33
C SER A 114 -10.64 3.90 -19.73
N GLY A 115 -9.69 4.31 -20.59
CA GLY A 115 -9.59 3.92 -21.98
C GLY A 115 -9.44 2.42 -22.19
N ASN A 116 -10.44 1.80 -22.87
CA ASN A 116 -10.39 0.40 -23.26
C ASN A 116 -9.44 0.22 -24.46
N ASP A 117 -9.41 1.20 -25.36
CA ASP A 117 -8.44 1.32 -26.47
C ASP A 117 -6.97 1.37 -25.95
N ALA A 118 -6.72 2.14 -24.91
CA ALA A 118 -5.41 2.20 -24.28
C ALA A 118 -5.01 0.86 -23.64
N ALA A 119 -5.97 0.16 -23.01
CA ALA A 119 -5.71 -1.16 -22.40
C ALA A 119 -5.40 -2.22 -23.50
N ASN A 120 -6.15 -2.24 -24.59
CA ASN A 120 -5.87 -3.11 -25.72
C ASN A 120 -4.51 -2.78 -26.36
N ALA A 121 -4.22 -1.50 -26.58
CA ALA A 121 -2.94 -1.07 -27.16
C ALA A 121 -1.75 -1.53 -26.30
N ALA A 122 -1.85 -1.41 -24.96
CA ALA A 122 -0.84 -1.92 -24.05
C ALA A 122 -0.71 -3.45 -24.16
N ALA A 123 -1.84 -4.19 -24.18
CA ALA A 123 -1.84 -5.64 -24.27
C ALA A 123 -1.19 -6.14 -25.56
N TYR A 124 -1.53 -5.56 -26.71
CA TYR A 124 -0.91 -5.91 -27.99
C TYR A 124 0.59 -5.57 -28.02
N THR A 125 0.96 -4.42 -27.47
CA THR A 125 2.37 -3.98 -27.47
C THR A 125 3.24 -4.87 -26.60
N ILE A 126 2.76 -5.22 -25.41
CA ILE A 126 3.56 -5.95 -24.39
C ILE A 126 3.58 -7.46 -24.68
N SER A 127 2.45 -8.02 -25.12
CA SER A 127 2.27 -9.47 -25.20
C SER A 127 1.86 -9.97 -26.61
N GLY A 128 1.63 -9.08 -27.56
CA GLY A 128 1.24 -9.41 -28.92
C GLY A 128 -0.24 -9.75 -29.11
N SER A 129 -0.99 -10.02 -28.03
CA SER A 129 -2.46 -10.16 -28.06
C SER A 129 -3.08 -9.97 -26.67
N PRO A 130 -4.38 -9.64 -26.57
CA PRO A 130 -5.12 -9.56 -25.31
C PRO A 130 -5.11 -10.88 -24.51
N GLU A 131 -5.18 -12.03 -25.16
CA GLU A 131 -5.20 -13.33 -24.53
C GLU A 131 -3.86 -13.64 -23.83
N LYS A 132 -2.73 -13.39 -24.50
CA LYS A 132 -1.40 -13.55 -23.90
C LYS A 132 -1.18 -12.54 -22.78
N PHE A 133 -1.71 -11.34 -22.91
CA PHE A 133 -1.64 -10.33 -21.86
C PHE A 133 -2.46 -10.75 -20.64
N SER A 134 -3.66 -11.35 -20.83
CA SER A 134 -4.48 -11.90 -19.74
C SER A 134 -3.76 -13.02 -18.98
N GLN A 135 -2.99 -13.86 -19.66
CA GLN A 135 -2.14 -14.84 -19.00
C GLN A 135 -1.13 -14.16 -18.07
N ARG A 136 -0.45 -13.11 -18.55
CA ARG A 136 0.49 -12.31 -17.74
C ARG A 136 -0.21 -11.62 -16.55
N MET A 137 -1.45 -11.11 -16.74
CA MET A 137 -2.25 -10.56 -15.65
C MET A 137 -2.55 -11.61 -14.58
N ASN A 138 -2.91 -12.83 -14.98
CA ASN A 138 -3.22 -13.92 -14.05
C ASN A 138 -1.96 -14.47 -13.35
N GLU A 139 -0.82 -14.49 -14.01
CA GLU A 139 0.48 -14.81 -13.39
C GLU A 139 0.83 -13.77 -12.31
N LYS A 140 0.68 -12.47 -12.60
CA LYS A 140 0.87 -11.39 -11.64
C LYS A 140 -0.14 -11.49 -10.49
N ALA A 141 -1.42 -11.77 -10.76
CA ALA A 141 -2.45 -11.98 -9.75
C ALA A 141 -2.06 -13.11 -8.78
N LYS A 142 -1.54 -14.21 -9.30
CA LYS A 142 -1.03 -15.34 -8.51
C LYS A 142 0.16 -14.95 -7.62
N GLN A 143 1.10 -14.15 -8.14
CA GLN A 143 2.24 -13.63 -7.38
C GLN A 143 1.81 -12.72 -6.24
N ILE A 144 0.76 -11.91 -6.43
CA ILE A 144 0.18 -11.02 -5.42
C ILE A 144 -0.63 -11.81 -4.38
N GLY A 145 -1.06 -13.05 -4.69
CA GLY A 145 -1.90 -13.87 -3.80
C GLY A 145 -3.40 -13.67 -4.03
N MET A 146 -3.83 -13.21 -5.21
CA MET A 146 -5.23 -13.04 -5.60
C MET A 146 -5.86 -14.39 -5.96
N THR A 147 -6.46 -15.07 -4.99
CA THR A 147 -6.93 -16.46 -5.13
C THR A 147 -8.35 -16.58 -5.73
N ASN A 148 -9.12 -15.50 -5.73
CA ASN A 148 -10.48 -15.43 -6.27
C ASN A 148 -10.56 -14.53 -7.52
N THR A 149 -9.51 -14.54 -8.35
CA THR A 149 -9.39 -13.66 -9.51
C THR A 149 -9.05 -14.45 -10.76
N ASN A 150 -9.70 -14.09 -11.86
CA ASN A 150 -9.34 -14.51 -13.21
C ASN A 150 -9.58 -13.36 -14.18
N PHE A 151 -8.53 -12.85 -14.79
CA PHE A 151 -8.60 -11.83 -15.82
C PHE A 151 -8.66 -12.45 -17.21
N VAL A 152 -9.64 -12.01 -18.02
CA VAL A 152 -9.81 -12.43 -19.42
C VAL A 152 -9.56 -11.27 -20.37
N THR A 153 -9.95 -10.07 -19.98
CA THR A 153 -9.77 -8.87 -20.80
C THR A 153 -8.84 -7.86 -20.09
N PRO A 154 -8.00 -7.12 -20.83
CA PRO A 154 -7.13 -6.10 -20.23
C PRO A 154 -7.91 -4.86 -19.76
N SER A 155 -9.14 -4.67 -20.23
CA SER A 155 -9.96 -3.50 -19.95
C SER A 155 -10.98 -3.69 -18.82
N GLY A 156 -11.35 -4.95 -18.50
CA GLY A 156 -12.43 -5.28 -17.58
C GLY A 156 -13.82 -5.21 -18.24
N LEU A 157 -13.90 -5.30 -19.57
CA LEU A 157 -15.15 -5.57 -20.25
C LEU A 157 -15.68 -6.96 -19.82
N ASP A 158 -17.01 -7.08 -19.81
CA ASP A 158 -17.67 -8.26 -19.29
C ASP A 158 -17.34 -9.52 -20.11
N ASP A 159 -16.98 -10.57 -19.38
CA ASP A 159 -16.81 -11.93 -19.85
C ASP A 159 -17.19 -12.86 -18.71
N ASP A 160 -17.80 -14.00 -18.98
CA ASP A 160 -18.31 -14.91 -17.93
C ASP A 160 -17.21 -15.39 -16.99
N ASN A 161 -16.01 -15.55 -17.51
CA ASN A 161 -14.83 -16.00 -16.76
C ASN A 161 -13.98 -14.84 -16.21
N HIS A 162 -14.37 -13.56 -16.44
CA HIS A 162 -13.67 -12.39 -15.93
C HIS A 162 -14.24 -12.00 -14.56
N TYR A 163 -13.53 -12.28 -13.49
CA TYR A 163 -13.97 -11.99 -12.12
C TYR A 163 -12.80 -11.65 -11.19
N SER A 164 -13.13 -11.02 -10.08
CA SER A 164 -12.24 -10.81 -8.94
C SER A 164 -13.08 -10.77 -7.65
N SER A 165 -12.44 -10.57 -6.51
CA SER A 165 -13.10 -10.34 -5.23
C SER A 165 -12.70 -8.98 -4.65
N ALA A 166 -13.47 -8.46 -3.70
CA ALA A 166 -13.14 -7.20 -3.04
C ALA A 166 -11.78 -7.29 -2.33
N LYS A 167 -11.48 -8.44 -1.71
CA LYS A 167 -10.20 -8.70 -1.05
C LYS A 167 -9.03 -8.76 -2.03
N ASP A 168 -9.19 -9.46 -3.14
CA ASP A 168 -8.15 -9.57 -4.15
C ASP A 168 -7.85 -8.20 -4.78
N MET A 169 -8.88 -7.40 -5.05
CA MET A 169 -8.70 -6.04 -5.56
C MET A 169 -8.02 -5.11 -4.54
N ALA A 170 -8.21 -5.35 -3.24
CA ALA A 170 -7.48 -4.62 -2.20
C ALA A 170 -6.00 -5.02 -2.16
N LEU A 171 -5.69 -6.32 -2.30
CA LEU A 171 -4.32 -6.79 -2.43
C LEU A 171 -3.64 -6.21 -3.69
N LEU A 172 -4.35 -6.22 -4.82
CA LEU A 172 -3.84 -5.62 -6.06
C LEU A 172 -3.53 -4.14 -5.91
N MET A 173 -4.45 -3.36 -5.34
CA MET A 173 -4.23 -1.92 -5.14
C MET A 173 -3.06 -1.66 -4.19
N SER A 174 -2.94 -2.44 -3.11
CA SER A 174 -1.85 -2.33 -2.15
C SER A 174 -0.50 -2.60 -2.81
N TYR A 175 -0.40 -3.65 -3.60
CA TYR A 175 0.81 -3.98 -4.36
C TYR A 175 1.14 -2.91 -5.41
N ALA A 176 0.12 -2.41 -6.12
CA ALA A 176 0.32 -1.38 -7.14
C ALA A 176 0.82 -0.05 -6.55
N LEU A 177 0.43 0.29 -5.32
CA LEU A 177 0.89 1.50 -4.62
C LEU A 177 2.38 1.43 -4.21
N GLU A 178 3.01 0.24 -4.20
CA GLU A 178 4.45 0.09 -4.00
C GLU A 178 5.27 0.52 -5.24
N ASN A 179 4.62 0.62 -6.40
CA ASN A 179 5.21 1.18 -7.61
C ASN A 179 5.01 2.71 -7.62
N ASP A 180 6.10 3.46 -7.52
CA ASP A 180 6.07 4.93 -7.45
C ASP A 180 5.38 5.59 -8.64
N ASP A 181 5.59 5.06 -9.87
CA ASP A 181 4.96 5.60 -11.08
C ASP A 181 3.44 5.39 -11.04
N PHE A 182 2.98 4.22 -10.59
CA PHE A 182 1.55 3.96 -10.41
C PHE A 182 0.95 4.84 -9.31
N ALA A 183 1.60 4.92 -8.15
CA ALA A 183 1.14 5.73 -7.01
C ALA A 183 1.03 7.21 -7.42
N ASN A 184 2.05 7.74 -8.09
CA ASN A 184 2.06 9.11 -8.61
C ASN A 184 0.99 9.34 -9.68
N LEU A 185 0.75 8.37 -10.57
CA LEU A 185 -0.26 8.49 -11.61
C LEU A 185 -1.67 8.49 -11.03
N THR A 186 -1.99 7.53 -10.17
CA THR A 186 -3.35 7.36 -9.63
C THR A 186 -3.80 8.52 -8.74
N ALA A 187 -2.84 9.27 -8.15
CA ALA A 187 -3.09 10.45 -7.32
C ALA A 187 -3.42 11.72 -8.13
N LYS A 188 -3.15 11.74 -9.43
CA LYS A 188 -3.37 12.94 -10.25
C LYS A 188 -4.84 13.14 -10.57
N LYS A 189 -5.32 14.38 -10.49
CA LYS A 189 -6.68 14.78 -10.90
C LYS A 189 -6.82 14.85 -12.41
N SER A 190 -5.74 15.10 -13.13
CA SER A 190 -5.69 15.12 -14.59
C SER A 190 -4.27 14.90 -15.09
N VAL A 191 -4.15 14.43 -16.33
CA VAL A 191 -2.86 14.27 -17.03
C VAL A 191 -3.03 14.79 -18.46
N THR A 192 -2.05 15.53 -18.96
CA THR A 192 -1.96 15.88 -20.38
C THR A 192 -1.00 14.92 -21.06
N VAL A 193 -1.48 14.20 -22.07
CA VAL A 193 -0.67 13.34 -22.93
C VAL A 193 -0.26 14.13 -24.16
N GLU A 194 1.03 14.12 -24.47
CA GLU A 194 1.61 14.67 -25.69
C GLU A 194 1.88 13.53 -26.67
N PHE A 195 1.18 13.56 -27.80
CA PHE A 195 1.31 12.52 -28.81
C PHE A 195 2.65 12.62 -29.54
N LEU A 196 3.25 11.48 -29.84
CA LEU A 196 4.45 11.43 -30.69
C LEU A 196 4.09 11.71 -32.15
N GLU A 197 2.92 11.21 -32.60
CA GLU A 197 2.29 11.50 -33.88
C GLU A 197 0.77 11.59 -33.72
N PRO A 198 0.14 12.65 -34.20
CA PRO A 198 0.77 13.88 -34.72
C PRO A 198 1.37 14.74 -33.59
N LYS A 199 2.57 15.27 -33.78
CA LYS A 199 3.32 16.06 -32.76
C LYS A 199 2.58 17.29 -32.21
N SER A 200 1.58 17.79 -32.96
CA SER A 200 0.75 18.93 -32.55
C SER A 200 -0.36 18.53 -31.58
N LYS A 201 -0.64 17.21 -31.40
CA LYS A 201 -1.74 16.73 -30.56
C LYS A 201 -1.33 16.62 -29.10
N LYS A 202 -2.04 17.38 -28.26
CA LYS A 202 -1.98 17.27 -26.79
C LYS A 202 -3.40 17.11 -26.27
N THR A 203 -3.64 16.14 -25.42
CA THR A 203 -4.97 15.86 -24.87
C THR A 203 -4.92 15.77 -23.36
N ALA A 204 -5.75 16.56 -22.68
CA ALA A 204 -5.90 16.48 -21.23
C ALA A 204 -7.01 15.48 -20.88
N TYR A 205 -6.72 14.56 -19.97
CA TYR A 205 -7.64 13.57 -19.45
C TYR A 205 -7.86 13.79 -17.96
N ALA A 206 -9.12 13.87 -17.53
CA ALA A 206 -9.49 14.02 -16.13
C ALA A 206 -9.68 12.64 -15.47
N ASN A 207 -9.24 12.53 -14.22
CA ASN A 207 -9.45 11.32 -13.44
C ASN A 207 -10.91 11.19 -13.01
N HIS A 208 -11.52 10.05 -13.26
CA HIS A 208 -12.89 9.77 -12.88
C HIS A 208 -13.07 9.53 -11.38
N ASN A 209 -11.98 9.35 -10.63
CA ASN A 209 -12.03 9.18 -9.18
C ASN A 209 -12.33 10.51 -8.46
N ARG A 210 -13.59 10.75 -8.16
CA ARG A 210 -14.05 11.97 -7.48
C ARG A 210 -13.54 12.09 -6.04
N LEU A 211 -13.14 10.99 -5.38
CA LEU A 211 -12.58 11.03 -4.03
C LEU A 211 -11.33 11.90 -3.93
N LEU A 212 -10.54 12.04 -5.00
CA LEU A 212 -9.41 12.97 -5.06
C LEU A 212 -9.80 14.44 -4.79
N SER A 213 -11.07 14.77 -4.92
CA SER A 213 -11.59 16.12 -4.63
C SER A 213 -12.55 16.15 -3.44
N LEU A 214 -13.22 15.04 -3.14
CA LEU A 214 -14.21 14.93 -2.06
C LEU A 214 -13.58 14.58 -0.72
N TYR A 215 -12.42 13.88 -0.73
CA TYR A 215 -11.80 13.38 0.49
C TYR A 215 -10.32 13.79 0.55
N PRO A 216 -9.92 14.64 1.52
CA PRO A 216 -8.58 15.26 1.53
C PRO A 216 -7.44 14.27 1.74
N TYR A 217 -7.73 13.08 2.25
CA TYR A 217 -6.73 12.03 2.50
C TYR A 217 -6.64 10.99 1.37
N CYS A 218 -7.48 11.10 0.32
CA CYS A 218 -7.46 10.19 -0.81
C CYS A 218 -6.13 10.30 -1.57
N THR A 219 -5.46 9.16 -1.78
CA THR A 219 -4.18 9.07 -2.46
C THR A 219 -4.27 8.46 -3.86
N GLY A 220 -5.45 7.98 -4.27
CA GLY A 220 -5.65 7.44 -5.60
C GLY A 220 -6.82 6.48 -5.69
N GLY A 221 -6.96 5.84 -6.84
CA GLY A 221 -7.98 4.82 -7.06
C GLY A 221 -8.45 4.71 -8.50
N LYS A 222 -9.37 3.77 -8.73
CA LYS A 222 -9.98 3.51 -10.04
C LYS A 222 -11.45 3.18 -9.91
N THR A 223 -12.26 3.81 -10.74
CA THR A 223 -13.70 3.52 -10.89
C THR A 223 -13.93 2.44 -11.93
N GLY A 224 -15.01 1.69 -11.79
CA GLY A 224 -15.50 0.73 -12.78
C GLY A 224 -17.03 0.76 -12.87
N TYR A 225 -17.55 0.52 -14.05
CA TYR A 225 -18.97 0.32 -14.27
C TYR A 225 -19.20 -0.49 -15.55
N THR A 226 -20.02 -1.50 -15.43
CA THR A 226 -20.78 -2.12 -16.54
C THR A 226 -22.20 -2.36 -16.06
N THR A 227 -23.12 -2.65 -16.98
CA THR A 227 -24.51 -2.96 -16.60
C THR A 227 -24.58 -4.21 -15.70
N VAL A 228 -23.69 -5.18 -15.91
CA VAL A 228 -23.62 -6.41 -15.15
C VAL A 228 -22.93 -6.21 -13.79
N ALA A 229 -21.80 -5.53 -13.77
CA ALA A 229 -20.99 -5.33 -12.55
C ALA A 229 -21.64 -4.33 -11.56
N GLY A 230 -22.46 -3.40 -12.05
CA GLY A 230 -22.83 -2.22 -11.28
C GLY A 230 -21.64 -1.28 -11.08
N ARG A 231 -21.73 -0.35 -10.14
CA ARG A 231 -20.62 0.56 -9.80
C ARG A 231 -19.60 -0.16 -8.93
N CYS A 232 -18.33 -0.04 -9.31
CA CYS A 232 -17.19 -0.58 -8.61
C CYS A 232 -16.19 0.55 -8.33
N LEU A 233 -15.62 0.56 -7.14
CA LEU A 233 -14.61 1.53 -6.76
C LEU A 233 -13.50 0.83 -5.97
N VAL A 234 -12.27 1.08 -6.37
CA VAL A 234 -11.06 0.77 -5.60
C VAL A 234 -10.39 2.10 -5.31
N SER A 235 -10.16 2.43 -4.06
CA SER A 235 -9.43 3.65 -3.71
C SER A 235 -8.47 3.44 -2.54
N SER A 236 -7.56 4.39 -2.36
CA SER A 236 -6.64 4.44 -1.23
C SER A 236 -6.68 5.80 -0.56
N ALA A 237 -6.39 5.80 0.73
CA ALA A 237 -6.27 7.01 1.53
C ALA A 237 -5.14 6.86 2.55
N LYS A 238 -4.49 7.99 2.92
CA LYS A 238 -3.41 8.00 3.91
C LYS A 238 -3.61 9.16 4.89
N LYS A 239 -3.58 8.83 6.19
CA LYS A 239 -3.70 9.80 7.28
C LYS A 239 -2.94 9.30 8.52
N ASP A 240 -2.24 10.19 9.22
CA ASP A 240 -1.55 9.91 10.48
C ASP A 240 -0.64 8.66 10.43
N GLY A 241 0.07 8.45 9.31
CA GLY A 241 0.93 7.29 9.09
C GLY A 241 0.21 5.98 8.77
N VAL A 242 -1.11 5.99 8.62
CA VAL A 242 -1.92 4.82 8.25
C VAL A 242 -2.29 4.90 6.77
N THR A 243 -1.99 3.86 6.02
CA THR A 243 -2.48 3.65 4.66
C THR A 243 -3.68 2.72 4.69
N LEU A 244 -4.75 3.10 3.99
CA LEU A 244 -5.95 2.27 3.85
C LEU A 244 -6.28 2.09 2.37
N VAL A 245 -6.76 0.90 2.03
CA VAL A 245 -7.36 0.58 0.75
C VAL A 245 -8.81 0.17 0.98
N CYS A 246 -9.71 0.80 0.26
CA CYS A 246 -11.13 0.49 0.28
C CYS A 246 -11.56 0.01 -1.10
N VAL A 247 -12.31 -1.09 -1.12
CA VAL A 247 -12.90 -1.66 -2.34
C VAL A 247 -14.39 -1.87 -2.10
N THR A 248 -15.21 -1.37 -3.01
CA THR A 248 -16.63 -1.68 -3.08
C THR A 248 -16.99 -2.21 -4.47
N LEU A 249 -17.76 -3.29 -4.52
CA LEU A 249 -18.25 -3.92 -5.74
C LEU A 249 -19.78 -3.91 -5.73
N ASN A 250 -20.38 -3.50 -6.85
CA ASN A 250 -21.82 -3.28 -7.00
C ASN A 250 -22.39 -2.40 -5.89
N ASP A 251 -21.90 -1.16 -5.85
CA ASP A 251 -22.20 -0.18 -4.80
C ASP A 251 -22.82 1.09 -5.37
N ARG A 252 -24.06 1.39 -5.00
CA ARG A 252 -24.79 2.57 -5.53
C ARG A 252 -24.36 3.88 -4.89
N ASN A 253 -23.71 3.84 -3.72
CA ASN A 253 -23.30 4.99 -2.93
C ASN A 253 -21.79 5.05 -2.69
N ASP A 254 -21.00 4.49 -3.59
CA ASP A 254 -19.56 4.21 -3.49
C ASP A 254 -18.73 5.35 -2.89
N TRP A 255 -18.98 6.62 -3.27
CA TRP A 255 -18.22 7.75 -2.75
C TRP A 255 -18.42 7.95 -1.23
N ASN A 256 -19.67 7.97 -0.78
CA ASN A 256 -19.98 8.19 0.64
C ASN A 256 -19.61 6.96 1.48
N ASP A 257 -19.80 5.76 0.93
CA ASP A 257 -19.46 4.52 1.62
C ASP A 257 -17.95 4.44 1.85
N HIS A 258 -17.11 4.79 0.85
CA HIS A 258 -15.66 4.88 1.03
C HIS A 258 -15.25 5.93 2.06
N ILE A 259 -15.84 7.14 2.02
CA ILE A 259 -15.55 8.20 2.98
C ILE A 259 -15.87 7.73 4.40
N SER A 260 -17.06 7.16 4.60
CA SER A 260 -17.51 6.69 5.93
C SER A 260 -16.62 5.58 6.48
N LEU A 261 -16.19 4.64 5.60
CA LEU A 261 -15.29 3.56 5.98
C LEU A 261 -13.89 4.09 6.35
N TYR A 262 -13.37 5.05 5.60
CA TYR A 262 -12.09 5.69 5.92
C TYR A 262 -12.16 6.45 7.25
N ASP A 263 -13.17 7.27 7.46
CA ASP A 263 -13.34 8.05 8.69
C ASP A 263 -13.45 7.11 9.90
N TYR A 264 -14.24 6.03 9.80
CA TYR A 264 -14.32 4.99 10.82
C TYR A 264 -12.96 4.40 11.18
N ALA A 265 -12.14 4.05 10.18
CA ALA A 265 -10.84 3.45 10.46
C ALA A 265 -9.81 4.47 10.98
N PHE A 266 -9.74 5.67 10.40
CA PHE A 266 -8.82 6.71 10.86
C PHE A 266 -9.16 7.26 12.25
N GLU A 267 -10.42 7.17 12.69
CA GLU A 267 -10.79 7.46 14.08
C GLU A 267 -10.22 6.42 15.04
N LYS A 268 -10.18 5.14 14.65
CA LYS A 268 -9.81 4.01 15.51
C LYS A 268 -8.35 3.61 15.43
N TYR A 269 -7.70 3.83 14.31
CA TYR A 269 -6.32 3.40 14.07
C TYR A 269 -5.37 4.58 13.94
N ARG A 270 -4.12 4.35 14.30
CA ARG A 270 -3.02 5.31 14.17
C ARG A 270 -1.73 4.58 13.85
N GLY A 271 -0.87 5.22 13.04
CA GLY A 271 0.50 4.82 12.83
C GLY A 271 1.39 5.24 14.01
N VAL A 272 2.22 4.33 14.48
CA VAL A 272 3.32 4.60 15.41
C VAL A 272 4.61 4.52 14.62
N ASP A 273 5.26 5.66 14.44
CA ASP A 273 6.52 5.76 13.71
C ASP A 273 7.69 5.26 14.58
N CYS A 274 8.33 4.19 14.15
CA CYS A 274 9.38 3.51 14.91
C CYS A 274 10.74 4.21 14.84
N LYS A 275 11.02 5.00 13.81
CA LYS A 275 12.28 5.75 13.61
C LYS A 275 13.55 4.97 13.93
N ASP A 276 13.58 3.68 13.56
CA ASP A 276 14.67 2.79 13.94
C ASP A 276 15.99 3.12 13.22
N ALA A 277 15.93 3.71 12.03
CA ALA A 277 17.12 4.21 11.33
C ALA A 277 17.84 5.33 12.09
N ASP A 278 17.14 6.03 13.01
CA ASP A 278 17.74 7.07 13.86
C ASP A 278 18.50 6.46 15.07
N PHE A 279 18.34 5.14 15.33
CA PHE A 279 19.13 4.44 16.32
C PHE A 279 20.58 4.37 15.87
N CYS A 280 21.51 4.84 16.71
CA CYS A 280 22.94 4.82 16.45
C CYS A 280 23.68 4.51 17.76
N ALA A 281 24.63 3.57 17.72
CA ALA A 281 25.48 3.23 18.86
C ALA A 281 26.86 2.76 18.37
N ASP A 282 27.89 3.02 19.17
CA ASP A 282 29.23 2.46 18.96
C ASP A 282 29.41 1.24 19.86
N ILE A 283 29.64 0.08 19.26
CA ILE A 283 29.82 -1.19 19.97
C ILE A 283 31.29 -1.60 19.92
N PRO A 284 31.92 -1.93 21.06
CA PRO A 284 33.29 -2.42 21.10
C PRO A 284 33.47 -3.64 20.19
N CYS A 285 34.60 -3.71 19.48
CA CYS A 285 34.93 -4.79 18.56
C CYS A 285 36.23 -5.46 18.99
N VAL A 286 36.18 -6.78 19.16
CA VAL A 286 37.35 -7.59 19.59
C VAL A 286 37.98 -8.26 18.40
N GLY A 287 39.32 -8.16 18.28
CA GLY A 287 40.11 -8.80 17.21
C GLY A 287 39.95 -8.13 15.84
N GLY A 288 39.51 -6.88 15.82
CA GLY A 288 39.35 -6.07 14.62
C GLY A 288 40.48 -5.06 14.40
N ASP A 289 40.56 -4.53 13.19
CA ASP A 289 41.44 -3.40 12.81
C ASP A 289 40.93 -2.06 13.36
N LYS A 290 39.77 -2.06 14.03
CA LYS A 290 39.19 -0.95 14.80
C LYS A 290 38.68 -1.44 16.15
N ASP A 291 38.70 -0.56 17.16
CA ASP A 291 38.28 -0.87 18.52
C ASP A 291 36.75 -0.90 18.71
N SER A 292 36.00 -0.30 17.78
CA SER A 292 34.53 -0.29 17.80
C SER A 292 33.95 -0.21 16.38
N VAL A 293 32.68 -0.54 16.26
CA VAL A 293 31.88 -0.38 15.03
C VAL A 293 30.61 0.40 15.36
N THR A 294 30.33 1.43 14.55
CA THR A 294 29.06 2.14 14.61
C THR A 294 27.96 1.28 14.00
N VAL A 295 26.88 1.08 14.73
CA VAL A 295 25.72 0.30 14.32
C VAL A 295 24.48 1.18 14.25
N THR A 296 23.58 0.90 13.29
CA THR A 296 22.32 1.65 13.11
C THR A 296 21.16 0.69 12.90
N GLY A 297 19.94 1.16 13.13
CA GLY A 297 18.77 0.42 12.68
C GLY A 297 18.70 0.40 11.15
N GLU A 298 18.28 -0.73 10.60
CA GLU A 298 18.30 -0.98 9.15
C GLU A 298 17.39 -0.03 8.36
N LYS A 299 16.19 0.26 8.89
CA LYS A 299 15.19 1.13 8.24
C LYS A 299 14.14 1.63 9.22
N ASN A 300 13.50 2.75 8.86
CA ASN A 300 12.29 3.21 9.55
C ASN A 300 11.08 2.36 9.15
N ASN A 301 10.11 2.25 10.05
CA ASN A 301 8.84 1.58 9.80
C ASN A 301 7.71 2.26 10.59
N THR A 302 6.48 2.06 10.16
CA THR A 302 5.28 2.48 10.89
C THR A 302 4.48 1.24 11.29
N ILE A 303 4.15 1.12 12.58
CA ILE A 303 3.28 0.06 13.09
C ILE A 303 1.87 0.65 13.23
N VAL A 304 0.90 0.08 12.53
CA VAL A 304 -0.49 0.52 12.63
C VAL A 304 -1.21 -0.25 13.73
N LEU A 305 -1.81 0.48 14.68
CA LEU A 305 -2.52 -0.07 15.82
C LEU A 305 -3.82 0.68 16.09
N LYS A 306 -4.69 0.07 16.92
CA LYS A 306 -5.77 0.83 17.53
C LYS A 306 -5.20 1.95 18.41
N ARG A 307 -5.82 3.12 18.40
CA ARG A 307 -5.35 4.30 19.14
C ARG A 307 -5.16 4.02 20.64
N GLU A 308 -6.03 3.21 21.22
CA GLU A 308 -5.98 2.79 22.63
C GLU A 308 -4.77 1.92 22.99
N ASP A 309 -4.08 1.36 22.00
CA ASP A 309 -2.94 0.47 22.15
C ASP A 309 -1.59 1.14 21.84
N CYS A 310 -1.61 2.33 21.22
CA CYS A 310 -0.39 3.00 20.77
C CYS A 310 0.60 3.30 21.92
N ASP A 311 0.09 3.69 23.09
CA ASP A 311 0.93 4.02 24.26
C ASP A 311 1.36 2.77 25.06
N LYS A 312 0.85 1.58 24.71
CA LYS A 312 1.15 0.30 25.37
C LYS A 312 2.29 -0.47 24.71
N ILE A 313 2.79 0.01 23.56
CA ILE A 313 3.91 -0.61 22.84
C ILE A 313 5.16 -0.56 23.71
N LYS A 314 5.89 -1.68 23.74
CA LYS A 314 7.20 -1.78 24.37
C LYS A 314 8.27 -2.00 23.32
N LYS A 315 9.25 -1.10 23.28
CA LYS A 315 10.47 -1.22 22.46
C LYS A 315 11.55 -1.91 23.28
N LYS A 316 12.20 -2.93 22.72
CA LYS A 316 13.37 -3.60 23.30
C LYS A 316 14.48 -3.67 22.26
N ILE A 317 15.70 -3.42 22.71
CA ILE A 317 16.91 -3.50 21.89
C ILE A 317 17.71 -4.69 22.36
N PHE A 318 18.10 -5.56 21.44
CA PHE A 318 18.91 -6.74 21.66
C PHE A 318 20.16 -6.59 20.82
N ILE A 319 21.28 -6.38 21.49
CA ILE A 319 22.61 -6.31 20.89
C ILE A 319 23.62 -6.77 21.94
N ASP A 320 24.67 -7.45 21.53
CA ASP A 320 25.74 -7.87 22.42
C ASP A 320 26.57 -6.67 22.89
N SER A 321 27.12 -6.76 24.10
CA SER A 321 27.94 -5.70 24.69
C SER A 321 29.25 -5.46 23.93
N PHE A 322 29.68 -6.41 23.10
CA PHE A 322 30.81 -6.33 22.18
C PHE A 322 30.61 -7.31 21.02
N LEU A 323 31.29 -7.04 19.92
CA LEU A 323 31.23 -7.84 18.69
C LEU A 323 32.62 -8.42 18.38
N TYR A 324 32.67 -9.47 17.57
CA TYR A 324 33.94 -10.07 17.10
C TYR A 324 34.18 -9.77 15.63
N ALA A 325 35.37 -9.36 15.27
CA ALA A 325 35.79 -9.25 13.89
C ALA A 325 36.06 -10.65 13.26
N PRO A 326 35.89 -10.82 11.94
CA PRO A 326 35.50 -9.79 10.97
C PRO A 326 34.00 -9.51 10.98
N ILE A 327 33.61 -8.26 10.62
CA ILE A 327 32.21 -7.83 10.46
C ILE A 327 32.08 -7.21 9.07
N GLU A 328 31.07 -7.61 8.32
CA GLU A 328 30.78 -7.01 7.03
C GLU A 328 29.87 -5.79 7.17
N LYS A 329 30.01 -4.82 6.25
CA LYS A 329 29.06 -3.69 6.19
C LYS A 329 27.65 -4.20 5.92
N ASN A 330 26.65 -3.67 6.63
CA ASN A 330 25.24 -4.08 6.63
C ASN A 330 24.99 -5.49 7.23
N GLU A 331 25.98 -6.10 7.85
CA GLU A 331 25.76 -7.33 8.61
C GLU A 331 24.85 -7.08 9.80
N SER A 332 23.88 -7.98 10.05
CA SER A 332 22.96 -7.88 11.17
C SER A 332 23.67 -8.30 12.46
N VAL A 333 23.87 -7.36 13.38
CA VAL A 333 24.58 -7.55 14.65
C VAL A 333 23.67 -7.44 15.88
N GLY A 334 22.38 -7.19 15.64
CA GLY A 334 21.39 -7.08 16.70
C GLY A 334 19.99 -6.87 16.15
N ARG A 335 19.05 -6.58 17.02
CA ARG A 335 17.66 -6.31 16.63
C ARG A 335 16.95 -5.39 17.60
N ILE A 336 15.96 -4.68 17.08
CA ILE A 336 14.97 -3.89 17.81
C ILE A 336 13.64 -4.62 17.69
N GLU A 337 12.96 -4.87 18.80
CA GLU A 337 11.66 -5.53 18.84
C GLU A 337 10.59 -4.61 19.44
N TYR A 338 9.42 -4.58 18.81
CA TYR A 338 8.23 -3.89 19.29
C TYR A 338 7.18 -4.93 19.68
N THR A 339 6.69 -4.85 20.92
CA THR A 339 5.72 -5.81 21.47
C THR A 339 4.52 -5.09 22.07
N LEU A 340 3.35 -5.72 21.96
CA LEU A 340 2.11 -5.32 22.63
C LEU A 340 1.56 -6.52 23.40
N GLY A 341 1.33 -6.38 24.69
CA GLY A 341 0.86 -7.48 25.54
C GLY A 341 1.73 -8.74 25.50
N GLY A 342 3.04 -8.59 25.19
CA GLY A 342 3.98 -9.71 25.04
C GLY A 342 4.01 -10.33 23.63
N LYS A 343 3.09 -9.95 22.73
CA LYS A 343 3.10 -10.39 21.33
C LYS A 343 4.03 -9.50 20.51
N LEU A 344 4.94 -10.12 19.72
CA LEU A 344 5.79 -9.40 18.77
C LEU A 344 4.92 -8.81 17.64
N LEU A 345 5.07 -7.49 17.44
CA LEU A 345 4.40 -6.75 16.35
C LEU A 345 5.35 -6.53 15.17
N TYR A 346 6.57 -6.09 15.46
CA TYR A 346 7.55 -5.73 14.44
C TYR A 346 8.97 -5.95 14.96
N LYS A 347 9.88 -6.26 14.06
CA LYS A 347 11.30 -6.43 14.31
C LYS A 347 12.11 -5.69 13.25
N CYS A 348 13.05 -4.85 13.67
CA CYS A 348 14.05 -4.22 12.82
C CYS A 348 15.44 -4.80 13.13
N ASN A 349 16.26 -5.09 12.12
CA ASN A 349 17.64 -5.46 12.36
C ASN A 349 18.46 -4.22 12.75
N ILE A 350 19.49 -4.44 13.57
CA ILE A 350 20.57 -3.49 13.80
C ILE A 350 21.73 -3.96 12.94
N VAL A 351 22.27 -3.08 12.12
CA VAL A 351 23.27 -3.43 11.12
C VAL A 351 24.56 -2.63 11.33
N ALA A 352 25.70 -3.24 10.97
CA ALA A 352 26.99 -2.59 11.00
C ALA A 352 27.10 -1.52 9.92
N GLY A 353 27.47 -0.30 10.28
CA GLY A 353 27.63 0.84 9.38
C GLY A 353 28.85 0.71 8.45
N GLU A 354 29.83 -0.07 8.84
CA GLU A 354 31.09 -0.25 8.12
C GLU A 354 31.64 -1.68 8.26
N LYS A 355 32.62 -2.00 7.43
CA LYS A 355 33.35 -3.27 7.51
C LYS A 355 34.48 -3.16 8.50
N ILE A 356 34.61 -4.16 9.39
CA ILE A 356 35.74 -4.35 10.31
C ILE A 356 36.49 -5.59 9.85
N LYS A 357 37.78 -5.45 9.59
CA LYS A 357 38.65 -6.57 9.21
C LYS A 357 39.22 -7.22 10.48
N SER A 358 39.49 -8.53 10.42
CA SER A 358 40.21 -9.21 11.49
C SER A 358 41.65 -8.67 11.56
N ASP A 359 42.07 -8.22 12.74
CA ASP A 359 43.48 -7.87 13.01
C ASP A 359 44.28 -9.19 13.08
N LYS A 360 44.94 -9.50 11.95
CA LYS A 360 45.84 -10.67 11.86
C LYS A 360 47.13 -10.39 12.62
N LYS A 361 47.10 -10.17 13.89
CA LYS A 361 48.20 -10.54 14.78
C LYS A 361 48.13 -12.06 14.89
N SER A 362 48.74 -12.77 13.95
CA SER A 362 48.96 -14.21 14.05
C SER A 362 49.82 -14.43 15.28
N VAL A 363 49.19 -14.74 16.41
CA VAL A 363 49.89 -15.43 17.48
C VAL A 363 50.19 -16.80 16.94
N SER A 364 51.39 -16.95 16.36
CA SER A 364 51.92 -18.24 16.00
C SER A 364 52.00 -19.04 17.29
N ILE A 365 51.07 -19.96 17.48
CA ILE A 365 51.07 -20.92 18.62
C ILE A 365 52.42 -21.66 18.64
N PHE A 366 53.12 -21.76 17.52
CA PHE A 366 54.48 -22.35 17.44
C PHE A 366 55.57 -21.48 18.05
N SER A 367 55.43 -20.14 18.18
CA SER A 367 56.45 -19.31 18.85
C SER A 367 56.26 -19.32 20.37
N ALA A 368 55.06 -19.58 20.88
CA ALA A 368 54.82 -19.73 22.32
C ALA A 368 55.32 -21.08 22.87
N ILE A 369 55.32 -22.13 22.06
CA ILE A 369 55.84 -23.48 22.45
C ILE A 369 57.38 -23.52 22.38
N GLY A 370 58.00 -22.76 21.46
CA GLY A 370 59.45 -22.69 21.36
C GLY A 370 60.16 -22.06 22.55
N ASN A 371 59.52 -21.18 23.31
CA ASN A 371 60.08 -20.54 24.48
C ASN A 371 59.86 -21.31 25.82
N LEU A 372 59.17 -22.45 25.76
CA LEU A 372 58.95 -23.32 26.92
C LEU A 372 59.99 -24.49 26.98
N PHE A 373 60.85 -24.63 25.97
CA PHE A 373 61.86 -25.68 25.88
C PHE A 373 63.29 -25.17 25.61
N SER A 374 63.57 -23.89 25.89
CA SER A 374 64.94 -23.35 25.87
C SER A 374 65.40 -23.00 27.27
#